data_22d6c342a09794ce8c08bdfaac4a504c
#
_entry.id   22d6c342a09794ce8c08bdfaac4a504c
#
_cell.length_a   1.000
_cell.length_b   1.000
_cell.length_c   1.000
_cell.angle_alpha   90.00
_cell.angle_beta   90.00
_cell.angle_gamma   90.00
#
_symmetry.space_group_name_H-M   'P 1'
#
loop_
_entity.id
_entity.type
_entity.pdbx_description
1 polymer ?
#
loop_
_entity_poly.entity_id
_entity_poly.type
_entity_poly.pdbx_seq_one_letter_code
_entity_poly.pdbx_strand_id
1 'polypeptide(L)'
;MNLKIICISIGILATELLAAQDQTTELSLEQVVKIARLESPDAQTARHSFRSAYWNYKYYRANYLPTLNLTSDPNLNRAINKITMGDGSVKFVEQNLLNTDLTLNLSQNIPWTGGSLFLETSAQRMDLFSEHKYSWQTSPIMIGYRQSLFGYNSLKWDKRIEPVRYQEAKKNYVETLELVSANAINKFFALATAQSNYDIASFNYANADTLYRYAQGRYNIGTITENEMLQLELNRLTEETNRMNARIEMDNCMQELRSYLGIQEEREIRVRVSSRIPNFSIN
;
A
#
# COMPACT_ATOMS: atom_id res chain seq x y z
N MET A 1 36.62 -28.33 22.42
CA MET A 1 35.26 -27.92 21.97
C MET A 1 34.71 -29.08 21.19
N ASN A 2 33.71 -29.73 21.75
CA ASN A 2 33.37 -31.14 21.48
C ASN A 2 32.69 -31.40 20.13
N LEU A 3 33.30 -32.25 19.32
CA LEU A 3 32.81 -32.77 18.04
C LEU A 3 31.37 -33.38 18.13
N LYS A 4 30.96 -33.82 19.31
CA LYS A 4 29.62 -34.37 19.57
C LYS A 4 28.49 -33.35 19.56
N ILE A 5 28.78 -32.03 19.81
CA ILE A 5 27.79 -30.97 19.79
C ILE A 5 27.48 -30.54 18.36
N ILE A 6 28.47 -30.64 17.46
CA ILE A 6 28.29 -30.30 16.02
C ILE A 6 27.43 -31.35 15.29
N CYS A 7 27.56 -32.62 15.64
CA CYS A 7 26.71 -33.68 15.04
C CYS A 7 25.24 -33.62 15.50
N ILE A 8 24.96 -33.12 16.70
CA ILE A 8 23.58 -32.99 17.22
C ILE A 8 22.89 -31.78 16.56
N SER A 9 23.61 -30.67 16.33
CA SER A 9 23.07 -29.49 15.66
C SER A 9 22.78 -29.71 14.16
N ILE A 10 23.57 -30.55 13.48
CA ILE A 10 23.32 -30.94 12.07
C ILE A 10 22.14 -31.90 11.97
N GLY A 11 21.95 -32.80 12.94
CA GLY A 11 20.80 -33.70 12.98
C GLY A 11 19.46 -32.98 13.20
N ILE A 12 19.41 -31.90 13.97
CA ILE A 12 18.20 -31.13 14.21
C ILE A 12 17.85 -30.24 13.00
N LEU A 13 18.84 -29.69 12.29
CA LEU A 13 18.61 -28.94 11.05
C LEU A 13 18.12 -29.82 9.87
N ALA A 14 18.49 -31.12 9.86
CA ALA A 14 18.06 -32.05 8.82
C ALA A 14 16.61 -32.54 9.00
N THR A 15 16.06 -32.48 10.21
CA THR A 15 14.66 -32.87 10.47
C THR A 15 13.66 -31.77 10.15
N GLU A 16 14.05 -30.52 10.13
CA GLU A 16 13.17 -29.42 9.70
C GLU A 16 13.06 -29.29 8.17
N LEU A 17 14.01 -29.83 7.41
CA LEU A 17 13.99 -29.79 5.94
C LEU A 17 13.13 -30.88 5.29
N LEU A 18 12.65 -31.86 6.06
CA LEU A 18 11.79 -32.96 5.52
C LEU A 18 10.29 -32.73 5.74
N ALA A 19 9.88 -31.63 6.36
CA ALA A 19 8.47 -31.27 6.59
C ALA A 19 7.92 -30.27 5.56
N ALA A 20 8.56 -30.13 4.40
CA ALA A 20 7.95 -29.48 3.24
C ALA A 20 6.99 -30.46 2.54
N GLN A 21 6.09 -31.10 3.29
CA GLN A 21 4.93 -31.77 2.74
C GLN A 21 3.96 -30.70 2.25
N ASP A 22 3.50 -30.92 1.03
CA ASP A 22 2.43 -30.27 0.30
C ASP A 22 1.21 -30.00 1.22
N GLN A 23 1.29 -28.95 2.06
CA GLN A 23 0.22 -28.60 2.98
C GLN A 23 -0.80 -27.78 2.21
N THR A 24 -1.81 -28.48 1.65
CA THR A 24 -3.04 -27.83 1.21
C THR A 24 -3.63 -27.05 2.37
N THR A 25 -3.72 -25.73 2.21
CA THR A 25 -4.32 -24.88 3.24
C THR A 25 -5.82 -24.78 2.98
N GLU A 26 -6.63 -25.44 3.84
CA GLU A 26 -8.08 -25.28 3.79
C GLU A 26 -8.49 -23.97 4.46
N LEU A 27 -9.20 -23.12 3.73
CA LEU A 27 -9.71 -21.84 4.21
C LEU A 27 -11.23 -21.85 4.30
N SER A 28 -11.76 -21.48 5.47
CA SER A 28 -13.18 -21.18 5.65
C SER A 28 -13.50 -19.76 5.18
N LEU A 29 -14.79 -19.47 4.91
CA LEU A 29 -15.26 -18.14 4.53
C LEU A 29 -14.83 -17.07 5.55
N GLU A 30 -14.99 -17.36 6.84
CA GLU A 30 -14.63 -16.42 7.91
C GLU A 30 -13.13 -16.11 7.93
N GLN A 31 -12.29 -17.13 7.69
CA GLN A 31 -10.83 -16.95 7.60
C GLN A 31 -10.45 -16.11 6.39
N VAL A 32 -11.05 -16.36 5.22
CA VAL A 32 -10.81 -15.58 3.99
C VAL A 32 -11.18 -14.12 4.20
N VAL A 33 -12.36 -13.82 4.76
CA VAL A 33 -12.78 -12.45 5.05
C VAL A 33 -11.84 -11.79 6.06
N LYS A 34 -11.43 -12.51 7.10
CA LYS A 34 -10.49 -11.98 8.11
C LYS A 34 -9.13 -11.65 7.50
N ILE A 35 -8.56 -12.55 6.69
CA ILE A 35 -7.27 -12.33 6.01
C ILE A 35 -7.41 -11.13 5.06
N ALA A 36 -8.48 -11.08 4.24
CA ALA A 36 -8.71 -10.00 3.31
C ALA A 36 -8.75 -8.62 4.01
N ARG A 37 -9.44 -8.51 5.14
CA ARG A 37 -9.51 -7.25 5.92
C ARG A 37 -8.18 -6.86 6.57
N LEU A 38 -7.30 -7.80 6.85
CA LEU A 38 -6.04 -7.54 7.54
C LEU A 38 -4.86 -7.39 6.57
N GLU A 39 -4.79 -8.21 5.54
CA GLU A 39 -3.57 -8.43 4.76
C GLU A 39 -3.72 -8.10 3.27
N SER A 40 -4.95 -8.02 2.74
CA SER A 40 -5.12 -7.71 1.32
C SER A 40 -4.51 -6.35 0.95
N PRO A 41 -3.97 -6.21 -0.27
CA PRO A 41 -3.44 -4.94 -0.77
C PRO A 41 -4.45 -3.79 -0.69
N ASP A 42 -5.73 -4.07 -0.97
CA ASP A 42 -6.81 -3.09 -0.90
C ASP A 42 -7.06 -2.62 0.54
N ALA A 43 -7.07 -3.53 1.52
CA ALA A 43 -7.21 -3.18 2.94
C ALA A 43 -6.02 -2.38 3.46
N GLN A 44 -4.80 -2.70 3.01
CA GLN A 44 -3.59 -1.93 3.34
C GLN A 44 -3.67 -0.52 2.74
N THR A 45 -4.10 -0.41 1.49
CA THR A 45 -4.31 0.88 0.81
C THR A 45 -5.33 1.73 1.55
N ALA A 46 -6.48 1.16 1.94
CA ALA A 46 -7.49 1.85 2.74
C ALA A 46 -6.94 2.35 4.07
N ARG A 47 -6.14 1.52 4.75
CA ARG A 47 -5.49 1.88 6.02
C ARG A 47 -4.50 3.03 5.85
N HIS A 48 -3.69 3.00 4.80
CA HIS A 48 -2.71 4.05 4.52
C HIS A 48 -3.39 5.36 4.12
N SER A 49 -4.45 5.31 3.31
CA SER A 49 -5.27 6.47 2.94
C SER A 49 -5.91 7.12 4.17
N PHE A 50 -6.49 6.32 5.07
CA PHE A 50 -7.02 6.83 6.33
C PHE A 50 -5.93 7.44 7.23
N ARG A 51 -4.74 6.80 7.30
CA ARG A 51 -3.60 7.36 8.05
C ARG A 51 -3.14 8.69 7.47
N SER A 52 -3.11 8.83 6.15
CA SER A 52 -2.80 10.10 5.47
C SER A 52 -3.83 11.18 5.85
N ALA A 53 -5.12 10.88 5.78
CA ALA A 53 -6.18 11.80 6.18
C ALA A 53 -6.09 12.21 7.66
N TYR A 54 -5.74 11.27 8.54
CA TYR A 54 -5.50 11.57 9.96
C TYR A 54 -4.35 12.56 10.15
N TRP A 55 -3.22 12.37 9.46
CA TRP A 55 -2.08 13.28 9.58
C TRP A 55 -2.34 14.63 8.93
N ASN A 56 -3.11 14.69 7.84
CA ASN A 56 -3.57 15.93 7.23
C ASN A 56 -4.46 16.71 8.20
N TYR A 57 -5.36 16.04 8.92
CA TYR A 57 -6.17 16.67 9.96
C TYR A 57 -5.31 17.16 11.14
N LYS A 58 -4.27 16.42 11.53
CA LYS A 58 -3.32 16.85 12.56
C LYS A 58 -2.51 18.07 12.11
N TYR A 59 -2.03 18.06 10.85
CA TYR A 59 -1.34 19.20 10.25
C TYR A 59 -2.23 20.44 10.22
N TYR A 60 -3.46 20.30 9.75
CA TYR A 60 -4.45 21.37 9.81
C TYR A 60 -4.57 21.95 11.24
N ARG A 61 -4.72 21.12 12.25
CA ARG A 61 -4.79 21.58 13.64
C ARG A 61 -3.52 22.31 14.10
N ALA A 62 -2.36 21.85 13.65
CA ALA A 62 -1.09 22.48 14.00
C ALA A 62 -0.97 23.90 13.42
N ASN A 63 -1.61 24.21 12.29
CA ASN A 63 -1.61 25.55 11.69
C ASN A 63 -2.26 26.64 12.58
N TYR A 64 -2.99 26.24 13.62
CA TYR A 64 -3.55 27.16 14.62
C TYR A 64 -2.68 27.30 15.88
N LEU A 65 -1.55 26.62 15.94
CA LEU A 65 -0.59 26.76 17.03
C LEU A 65 0.49 27.75 16.63
N PRO A 66 1.16 28.40 17.61
CA PRO A 66 2.36 29.19 17.33
C PRO A 66 3.44 28.32 16.69
N THR A 67 4.10 28.86 15.66
CA THR A 67 5.25 28.22 15.00
C THR A 67 6.49 29.02 15.26
N LEU A 68 7.55 28.33 15.72
CA LEU A 68 8.87 28.91 15.92
C LEU A 68 9.80 28.38 14.84
N ASN A 69 10.33 29.28 14.02
CA ASN A 69 11.22 28.95 12.92
C ASN A 69 12.56 29.64 13.12
N LEU A 70 13.65 28.90 12.95
CA LEU A 70 15.00 29.41 12.88
C LEU A 70 15.50 29.22 11.44
N THR A 71 15.85 30.34 10.80
CA THR A 71 16.37 30.35 9.43
C THR A 71 17.80 30.89 9.44
N SER A 72 18.68 30.28 8.66
CA SER A 72 20.05 30.75 8.45
C SER A 72 20.37 30.70 6.97
N ASP A 73 20.75 31.85 6.43
CA ASP A 73 21.07 32.04 5.02
C ASP A 73 22.50 32.53 4.83
N PRO A 74 23.50 31.64 4.75
CA PRO A 74 24.87 32.02 4.42
C PRO A 74 24.99 32.34 2.92
N ASN A 75 25.45 33.56 2.60
CA ASN A 75 25.67 34.04 1.23
C ASN A 75 27.12 34.43 1.05
N LEU A 76 27.86 33.66 0.26
CA LEU A 76 29.24 33.93 -0.13
C LEU A 76 29.24 34.68 -1.47
N ASN A 77 29.65 35.93 -1.46
CA ASN A 77 29.76 36.78 -2.66
C ASN A 77 31.23 37.02 -2.99
N ARG A 78 31.65 36.59 -4.20
CA ARG A 78 32.95 36.92 -4.79
C ARG A 78 32.71 37.57 -6.13
N ALA A 79 33.04 38.88 -6.22
CA ALA A 79 32.81 39.67 -7.40
C ALA A 79 33.92 40.67 -7.61
N ILE A 80 34.18 41.05 -8.85
CA ILE A 80 35.02 42.20 -9.21
C ILE A 80 34.08 43.33 -9.62
N ASN A 81 33.94 44.34 -8.77
CA ASN A 81 33.05 45.45 -9.01
C ASN A 81 33.80 46.60 -9.66
N LYS A 82 33.20 47.16 -10.71
CA LYS A 82 33.68 48.36 -11.38
C LYS A 82 33.12 49.59 -10.65
N ILE A 83 33.98 50.34 -10.03
CA ILE A 83 33.61 51.59 -9.35
C ILE A 83 34.14 52.79 -10.17
N THR A 84 33.26 53.73 -10.51
CA THR A 84 33.62 55.01 -11.13
C THR A 84 33.86 56.01 -10.03
N MET A 85 35.06 56.58 -9.97
CA MET A 85 35.46 57.56 -9.00
C MET A 85 34.89 58.95 -9.40
N GLY A 86 34.85 59.89 -8.46
CA GLY A 86 34.32 61.22 -8.69
C GLY A 86 35.11 62.05 -9.72
N ASP A 87 36.33 61.64 -10.06
CA ASP A 87 37.19 62.25 -11.11
C ASP A 87 36.98 61.59 -12.50
N GLY A 88 35.98 60.71 -12.64
CA GLY A 88 35.71 59.97 -13.87
C GLY A 88 36.60 58.71 -14.12
N SER A 89 37.58 58.44 -13.25
CA SER A 89 38.42 57.29 -13.37
C SER A 89 37.68 56.01 -12.96
N VAL A 90 38.04 54.86 -13.53
CA VAL A 90 37.46 53.57 -13.25
C VAL A 90 38.43 52.73 -12.43
N LYS A 91 37.96 52.22 -11.27
CA LYS A 91 38.70 51.31 -10.46
C LYS A 91 37.95 49.96 -10.36
N PHE A 92 38.64 48.86 -10.53
CA PHE A 92 38.13 47.52 -10.26
C PHE A 92 38.48 47.15 -8.83
N VAL A 93 37.44 46.82 -8.03
CA VAL A 93 37.60 46.43 -6.64
C VAL A 93 37.11 45.00 -6.48
N GLU A 94 37.97 44.13 -5.98
CA GLU A 94 37.60 42.79 -5.62
C GLU A 94 36.77 42.80 -4.32
N GLN A 95 35.59 42.23 -4.38
CA GLN A 95 34.71 42.07 -3.27
C GLN A 95 34.66 40.57 -2.91
N ASN A 96 35.08 40.22 -1.71
CA ASN A 96 35.04 38.85 -1.21
C ASN A 96 34.44 38.91 0.20
N LEU A 97 33.15 38.64 0.29
CA LEU A 97 32.40 38.73 1.55
C LEU A 97 31.52 37.51 1.77
N LEU A 98 31.38 37.12 3.03
CA LEU A 98 30.37 36.19 3.50
C LEU A 98 29.37 36.92 4.36
N ASN A 99 28.11 36.89 3.97
CA ASN A 99 27.01 37.39 4.76
C ASN A 99 26.22 36.19 5.32
N THR A 100 26.13 36.11 6.63
CA THR A 100 25.39 35.04 7.31
C THR A 100 24.28 35.71 8.12
N ASP A 101 23.04 35.43 7.70
CA ASP A 101 21.83 35.89 8.38
C ASP A 101 21.30 34.74 9.26
N LEU A 102 20.94 35.08 10.49
CA LEU A 102 20.27 34.17 11.43
C LEU A 102 19.01 34.86 11.92
N THR A 103 17.85 34.29 11.59
CA THR A 103 16.53 34.85 11.94
C THR A 103 15.71 33.86 12.72
N LEU A 104 15.26 34.25 13.90
CA LEU A 104 14.31 33.52 14.71
C LEU A 104 12.96 34.20 14.63
N ASN A 105 11.96 33.46 14.12
CA ASN A 105 10.60 33.96 13.88
C ASN A 105 9.58 33.10 14.64
N LEU A 106 8.80 33.72 15.52
CA LEU A 106 7.61 33.15 16.14
C LEU A 106 6.38 33.73 15.47
N SER A 107 5.57 32.87 14.82
CA SER A 107 4.36 33.32 14.12
C SER A 107 3.11 32.61 14.63
N GLN A 108 2.00 33.37 14.73
CA GLN A 108 0.69 32.86 15.13
C GLN A 108 -0.38 33.29 14.13
N ASN A 109 -1.05 32.31 13.56
CA ASN A 109 -2.18 32.53 12.68
C ASN A 109 -3.44 32.91 13.46
N ILE A 110 -4.20 33.88 12.97
CA ILE A 110 -5.45 34.35 13.57
C ILE A 110 -6.65 33.93 12.70
N PRO A 111 -7.42 32.91 13.10
CA PRO A 111 -8.50 32.37 12.26
C PRO A 111 -9.63 33.35 11.92
N TRP A 112 -9.89 34.32 12.80
CA TRP A 112 -11.02 35.24 12.63
C TRP A 112 -10.79 36.25 11.51
N THR A 113 -9.58 36.78 11.46
CA THR A 113 -9.20 37.80 10.48
C THR A 113 -8.54 37.18 9.24
N GLY A 114 -7.96 35.97 9.37
CA GLY A 114 -7.13 35.38 8.33
C GLY A 114 -5.73 35.97 8.24
N GLY A 115 -5.36 36.78 9.24
CA GLY A 115 -4.02 37.38 9.36
C GLY A 115 -3.10 36.54 10.23
N SER A 116 -1.86 37.03 10.40
CA SER A 116 -0.85 36.44 11.27
C SER A 116 -0.13 37.51 12.10
N LEU A 117 0.06 37.22 13.38
CA LEU A 117 0.93 37.98 14.27
C LEU A 117 2.30 37.30 14.25
N PHE A 118 3.38 38.10 14.20
CA PHE A 118 4.74 37.56 14.27
C PHE A 118 5.64 38.37 15.19
N LEU A 119 6.56 37.66 15.81
CA LEU A 119 7.67 38.20 16.58
C LEU A 119 8.96 37.68 15.93
N GLU A 120 9.86 38.60 15.57
CA GLU A 120 11.10 38.24 14.89
C GLU A 120 12.28 38.87 15.58
N THR A 121 13.39 38.14 15.65
CA THR A 121 14.71 38.65 16.02
C THR A 121 15.72 38.13 15.01
N SER A 122 16.65 38.99 14.62
CA SER A 122 17.68 38.62 13.65
C SER A 122 19.06 39.10 14.03
N ALA A 123 20.06 38.34 13.65
CA ALA A 123 21.47 38.66 13.75
C ALA A 123 22.13 38.35 12.41
N GLN A 124 22.80 39.37 11.86
CA GLN A 124 23.56 39.25 10.63
C GLN A 124 25.03 39.43 10.93
N ARG A 125 25.85 38.52 10.44
CA ARG A 125 27.30 38.65 10.45
C ARG A 125 27.80 38.83 9.03
N MET A 126 28.60 39.88 8.81
CA MET A 126 29.27 40.16 7.56
C MET A 126 30.79 39.99 7.75
N ASP A 127 31.40 39.07 7.06
CA ASP A 127 32.83 38.81 7.04
C ASP A 127 33.37 39.35 5.70
N LEU A 128 34.20 40.40 5.72
CA LEU A 128 34.87 40.97 4.55
C LEU A 128 36.27 40.40 4.46
N PHE A 129 36.47 39.40 3.65
CA PHE A 129 37.74 38.66 3.55
C PHE A 129 38.85 39.49 2.91
N SER A 130 38.52 40.42 2.03
CA SER A 130 39.49 41.34 1.38
C SER A 130 40.17 42.26 2.37
N GLU A 131 39.49 42.64 3.47
CA GLU A 131 40.01 43.55 4.48
C GLU A 131 40.26 42.88 5.86
N HIS A 132 40.00 41.61 5.99
CA HIS A 132 40.04 40.83 7.24
C HIS A 132 39.22 41.45 8.37
N LYS A 133 38.05 42.04 7.99
CA LYS A 133 37.12 42.69 8.92
C LYS A 133 35.81 41.91 8.99
N TYR A 134 35.17 42.00 10.16
CA TYR A 134 33.80 41.49 10.33
C TYR A 134 32.96 42.56 11.06
N SER A 135 31.64 42.50 10.80
CA SER A 135 30.67 43.36 11.51
C SER A 135 29.45 42.56 11.88
N TRP A 136 28.78 42.98 12.92
CA TRP A 136 27.51 42.44 13.35
C TRP A 136 26.43 43.48 13.24
N GLN A 137 25.26 43.06 12.70
CA GLN A 137 24.05 43.84 12.72
C GLN A 137 22.97 43.01 13.40
N THR A 138 22.24 43.57 14.34
CA THR A 138 21.20 42.86 15.08
C THR A 138 19.90 43.67 15.07
N SER A 139 18.78 42.95 14.88
CA SER A 139 17.44 43.49 15.13
C SER A 139 16.88 42.79 16.34
N PRO A 140 16.93 43.41 17.54
CA PRO A 140 16.68 42.68 18.80
C PRO A 140 15.27 42.10 18.86
N ILE A 141 14.25 42.88 18.55
CA ILE A 141 12.85 42.43 18.55
C ILE A 141 12.07 43.26 17.54
N MET A 142 11.36 42.59 16.63
CA MET A 142 10.39 43.19 15.72
C MET A 142 9.05 42.45 15.92
N ILE A 143 8.00 43.22 16.20
CA ILE A 143 6.63 42.69 16.32
C ILE A 143 5.84 43.24 15.12
N GLY A 144 5.14 42.36 14.42
CA GLY A 144 4.34 42.79 13.27
C GLY A 144 3.06 41.98 13.15
N TYR A 145 2.11 42.57 12.45
CA TYR A 145 0.84 41.98 12.08
C TYR A 145 0.70 42.04 10.58
N ARG A 146 0.40 40.88 9.97
CA ARG A 146 0.17 40.77 8.52
C ARG A 146 -1.28 40.41 8.27
N GLN A 147 -1.98 41.23 7.48
CA GLN A 147 -3.39 41.04 7.16
C GLN A 147 -3.62 41.24 5.67
N SER A 148 -4.26 40.29 5.02
CA SER A 148 -4.80 40.46 3.69
C SER A 148 -6.14 41.21 3.80
N LEU A 149 -6.26 42.36 3.17
CA LEU A 149 -7.46 43.21 3.25
C LEU A 149 -8.57 42.73 2.30
N PHE A 150 -8.19 42.24 1.11
CA PHE A 150 -9.12 41.80 0.07
C PHE A 150 -8.74 40.37 -0.33
N GLY A 151 -9.00 39.44 0.51
CA GLY A 151 -8.63 38.05 0.26
C GLY A 151 -9.56 37.03 0.91
N TYR A 152 -9.54 35.84 0.36
CA TYR A 152 -10.22 34.72 0.93
C TYR A 152 -9.57 34.30 2.26
N ASN A 153 -10.36 34.21 3.31
CA ASN A 153 -9.86 33.72 4.61
C ASN A 153 -9.88 32.17 4.63
N SER A 154 -8.77 31.56 4.20
CA SER A 154 -8.62 30.09 4.19
C SER A 154 -8.77 29.48 5.59
N LEU A 155 -8.16 30.09 6.62
CA LEU A 155 -8.18 29.57 7.99
C LEU A 155 -9.62 29.42 8.54
N LYS A 156 -10.49 30.39 8.22
CA LYS A 156 -11.90 30.33 8.64
C LYS A 156 -12.65 29.16 7.97
N TRP A 157 -12.41 28.94 6.68
CA TRP A 157 -13.06 27.87 5.94
C TRP A 157 -12.48 26.51 6.26
N ASP A 158 -11.17 26.38 6.41
CA ASP A 158 -10.50 25.15 6.82
C ASP A 158 -11.03 24.65 8.17
N LYS A 159 -11.33 25.60 9.09
CA LYS A 159 -11.95 25.26 10.39
C LYS A 159 -13.32 24.58 10.24
N ARG A 160 -14.04 24.83 9.15
CA ARG A 160 -15.33 24.20 8.87
C ARG A 160 -15.21 22.95 8.04
N ILE A 161 -14.29 22.92 7.09
CA ILE A 161 -14.16 21.86 6.09
C ILE A 161 -13.36 20.67 6.65
N GLU A 162 -12.22 20.89 7.29
CA GLU A 162 -11.31 19.83 7.68
C GLU A 162 -11.89 18.81 8.69
N PRO A 163 -12.72 19.21 9.67
CA PRO A 163 -13.41 18.24 10.51
C PRO A 163 -14.37 17.34 9.72
N VAL A 164 -15.06 17.91 8.70
CA VAL A 164 -15.99 17.14 7.85
C VAL A 164 -15.20 16.17 6.95
N ARG A 165 -14.11 16.60 6.33
CA ARG A 165 -13.21 15.72 5.57
C ARG A 165 -12.67 14.57 6.39
N TYR A 166 -12.33 14.83 7.64
CA TYR A 166 -11.87 13.77 8.52
C TYR A 166 -12.97 12.75 8.86
N GLN A 167 -14.24 13.20 9.02
CA GLN A 167 -15.37 12.28 9.19
C GLN A 167 -15.67 11.50 7.90
N GLU A 168 -15.58 12.14 6.76
CA GLU A 168 -15.66 11.49 5.44
C GLU A 168 -14.61 10.40 5.29
N ALA A 169 -13.34 10.70 5.61
CA ALA A 169 -12.25 9.72 5.55
C ALA A 169 -12.48 8.50 6.45
N LYS A 170 -13.09 8.70 7.63
CA LYS A 170 -13.48 7.59 8.51
C LYS A 170 -14.54 6.69 7.89
N LYS A 171 -15.58 7.30 7.29
CA LYS A 171 -16.66 6.55 6.64
C LYS A 171 -16.16 5.81 5.42
N ASN A 172 -15.34 6.46 4.60
CA ASN A 172 -14.73 5.86 3.41
C ASN A 172 -13.81 4.67 3.77
N TYR A 173 -13.07 4.75 4.88
CA TYR A 173 -12.28 3.62 5.37
C TYR A 173 -13.16 2.42 5.71
N VAL A 174 -14.29 2.63 6.41
CA VAL A 174 -15.23 1.55 6.74
C VAL A 174 -15.86 0.98 5.46
N GLU A 175 -16.34 1.84 4.57
CA GLU A 175 -16.92 1.44 3.28
C GLU A 175 -15.94 0.58 2.46
N THR A 176 -14.68 1.03 2.34
CA THR A 176 -13.65 0.27 1.61
C THR A 176 -13.40 -1.10 2.25
N LEU A 177 -13.37 -1.22 3.58
CA LEU A 177 -13.23 -2.51 4.25
C LEU A 177 -14.42 -3.44 4.01
N GLU A 178 -15.64 -2.91 3.92
CA GLU A 178 -16.82 -3.72 3.57
C GLU A 178 -16.78 -4.17 2.10
N LEU A 179 -16.32 -3.31 1.19
CA LEU A 179 -16.09 -3.68 -0.22
C LEU A 179 -15.00 -4.77 -0.34
N VAL A 180 -13.93 -4.67 0.43
CA VAL A 180 -12.90 -5.71 0.51
C VAL A 180 -13.50 -7.04 0.96
N SER A 181 -14.38 -7.01 1.97
CA SER A 181 -15.05 -8.21 2.45
C SER A 181 -15.96 -8.82 1.38
N ALA A 182 -16.75 -7.99 0.70
CA ALA A 182 -17.66 -8.44 -0.37
C ALA A 182 -16.90 -9.08 -1.54
N ASN A 183 -15.80 -8.45 -1.97
CA ASN A 183 -14.95 -8.98 -3.04
C ASN A 183 -14.28 -10.31 -2.63
N ALA A 184 -13.82 -10.43 -1.39
CA ALA A 184 -13.25 -11.67 -0.86
C ALA A 184 -14.29 -12.81 -0.86
N ILE A 185 -15.54 -12.51 -0.47
CA ILE A 185 -16.66 -13.46 -0.50
C ILE A 185 -16.93 -13.92 -1.93
N ASN A 186 -16.99 -13.00 -2.89
CA ASN A 186 -17.23 -13.34 -4.30
C ASN A 186 -16.13 -14.27 -4.85
N LYS A 187 -14.84 -13.96 -4.57
CA LYS A 187 -13.72 -14.80 -5.00
C LYS A 187 -13.69 -16.16 -4.29
N PHE A 188 -14.10 -16.21 -3.02
CA PHE A 188 -14.25 -17.47 -2.30
C PHE A 188 -15.28 -18.37 -2.95
N PHE A 189 -16.47 -17.87 -3.27
CA PHE A 189 -17.51 -18.67 -3.90
C PHE A 189 -17.20 -19.01 -5.35
N ALA A 190 -16.48 -18.15 -6.08
CA ALA A 190 -15.99 -18.50 -7.43
C ALA A 190 -15.07 -19.71 -7.36
N LEU A 191 -14.10 -19.72 -6.45
CA LEU A 191 -13.22 -20.90 -6.25
C LEU A 191 -14.00 -22.13 -5.78
N ALA A 192 -14.92 -21.99 -4.84
CA ALA A 192 -15.76 -23.11 -4.35
C ALA A 192 -16.57 -23.76 -5.49
N THR A 193 -17.13 -22.94 -6.38
CA THR A 193 -17.86 -23.41 -7.56
C THR A 193 -16.92 -24.11 -8.53
N ALA A 194 -15.76 -23.53 -8.81
CA ALA A 194 -14.76 -24.13 -9.69
C ALA A 194 -14.23 -25.48 -9.15
N GLN A 195 -14.01 -25.59 -7.84
CA GLN A 195 -13.66 -26.86 -7.19
C GLN A 195 -14.74 -27.93 -7.38
N SER A 196 -16.03 -27.57 -7.15
CA SER A 196 -17.14 -28.50 -7.36
C SER A 196 -17.26 -28.95 -8.83
N ASN A 197 -17.06 -28.03 -9.76
CA ASN A 197 -17.09 -28.35 -11.20
C ASN A 197 -15.93 -29.28 -11.59
N TYR A 198 -14.75 -29.10 -11.03
CA TYR A 198 -13.61 -30.00 -11.25
C TYR A 198 -13.88 -31.39 -10.68
N ASP A 199 -14.46 -31.49 -9.49
CA ASP A 199 -14.81 -32.76 -8.87
C ASP A 199 -15.84 -33.53 -9.72
N ILE A 200 -16.88 -32.84 -10.23
CA ILE A 200 -17.91 -33.41 -11.13
C ILE A 200 -17.26 -33.87 -12.44
N ALA A 201 -16.43 -33.03 -13.08
CA ALA A 201 -15.76 -33.39 -14.33
C ALA A 201 -14.80 -34.58 -14.14
N SER A 202 -14.12 -34.64 -12.99
CA SER A 202 -13.24 -35.77 -12.63
C SER A 202 -14.02 -37.09 -12.46
N PHE A 203 -15.20 -37.02 -11.82
CA PHE A 203 -16.09 -38.16 -11.68
C PHE A 203 -16.63 -38.62 -13.04
N ASN A 204 -17.06 -37.71 -13.90
CA ASN A 204 -17.55 -38.01 -15.25
C ASN A 204 -16.47 -38.69 -16.10
N TYR A 205 -15.23 -38.16 -16.05
CA TYR A 205 -14.10 -38.77 -16.74
C TYR A 205 -13.84 -40.20 -16.24
N ALA A 206 -13.83 -40.44 -14.92
CA ALA A 206 -13.61 -41.74 -14.35
C ALA A 206 -14.67 -42.75 -14.80
N ASN A 207 -15.94 -42.33 -14.91
CA ASN A 207 -17.04 -43.15 -15.43
C ASN A 207 -16.83 -43.44 -16.93
N ALA A 208 -16.51 -42.41 -17.74
CA ALA A 208 -16.28 -42.59 -19.17
C ALA A 208 -15.09 -43.51 -19.46
N ASP A 209 -14.00 -43.37 -18.71
CA ASP A 209 -12.81 -44.24 -18.81
C ASP A 209 -13.16 -45.70 -18.47
N THR A 210 -13.95 -45.89 -17.43
CA THR A 210 -14.44 -47.25 -17.03
C THR A 210 -15.30 -47.86 -18.14
N LEU A 211 -16.24 -47.10 -18.70
CA LEU A 211 -17.10 -47.57 -19.79
C LEU A 211 -16.28 -47.91 -21.05
N TYR A 212 -15.28 -47.07 -21.40
CA TYR A 212 -14.40 -47.34 -22.52
C TYR A 212 -13.60 -48.62 -22.32
N ARG A 213 -13.03 -48.87 -21.14
CA ARG A 213 -12.31 -50.09 -20.82
C ARG A 213 -13.20 -51.36 -20.92
N TYR A 214 -14.45 -51.30 -20.48
CA TYR A 214 -15.39 -52.37 -20.64
C TYR A 214 -15.71 -52.57 -22.14
N ALA A 215 -15.90 -51.53 -22.91
CA ALA A 215 -16.14 -51.63 -24.34
C ALA A 215 -14.97 -52.26 -25.09
N GLN A 216 -13.75 -51.89 -24.77
CA GLN A 216 -12.53 -52.46 -25.34
C GLN A 216 -12.45 -54.00 -25.05
N GLY A 217 -12.80 -54.44 -23.84
CA GLY A 217 -12.89 -55.88 -23.50
C GLY A 217 -13.95 -56.57 -24.34
N ARG A 218 -15.14 -55.99 -24.51
CA ARG A 218 -16.26 -56.56 -25.31
C ARG A 218 -15.96 -56.60 -26.82
N TYR A 219 -15.27 -55.61 -27.33
CA TYR A 219 -14.80 -55.57 -28.72
C TYR A 219 -13.80 -56.68 -28.98
N ASN A 220 -12.85 -56.91 -28.10
CA ASN A 220 -11.85 -57.97 -28.25
C ASN A 220 -12.44 -59.38 -28.32
N ILE A 221 -13.61 -59.59 -27.72
CA ILE A 221 -14.36 -60.88 -27.78
C ILE A 221 -15.48 -60.85 -28.84
N GLY A 222 -15.55 -59.77 -29.67
CA GLY A 222 -16.47 -59.68 -30.78
C GLY A 222 -17.93 -59.42 -30.41
N THR A 223 -18.25 -58.91 -29.19
CA THR A 223 -19.63 -58.66 -28.73
C THR A 223 -20.16 -57.24 -29.00
N ILE A 224 -19.31 -56.31 -29.43
CA ILE A 224 -19.71 -54.98 -29.87
C ILE A 224 -19.00 -54.61 -31.18
N THR A 225 -19.54 -53.64 -31.91
CA THR A 225 -18.97 -53.14 -33.14
C THR A 225 -17.83 -52.14 -32.89
N GLU A 226 -16.93 -51.97 -33.87
CA GLU A 226 -15.85 -50.96 -33.80
C GLU A 226 -16.41 -49.57 -33.62
N ASN A 227 -17.52 -49.26 -34.31
CA ASN A 227 -18.18 -47.94 -34.23
C ASN A 227 -18.67 -47.63 -32.79
N GLU A 228 -19.25 -48.62 -32.08
CA GLU A 228 -19.67 -48.43 -30.69
C GLU A 228 -18.47 -48.19 -29.78
N MET A 229 -17.37 -48.92 -30.00
CA MET A 229 -16.13 -48.70 -29.22
C MET A 229 -15.58 -47.31 -29.48
N LEU A 230 -15.48 -46.84 -30.74
CA LEU A 230 -14.99 -45.51 -31.09
C LEU A 230 -15.89 -44.39 -30.52
N GLN A 231 -17.20 -44.59 -30.44
CA GLN A 231 -18.09 -43.63 -29.76
C GLN A 231 -17.79 -43.46 -28.29
N LEU A 232 -17.49 -44.58 -27.59
CA LEU A 232 -17.11 -44.50 -26.18
C LEU A 232 -15.71 -43.94 -25.96
N GLU A 233 -14.79 -44.14 -26.93
CA GLU A 233 -13.49 -43.47 -26.92
C GLU A 233 -13.62 -41.98 -27.08
N LEU A 234 -14.45 -41.53 -28.04
CA LEU A 234 -14.72 -40.09 -28.23
C LEU A 234 -15.35 -39.47 -26.98
N ASN A 235 -16.29 -40.18 -26.33
CA ASN A 235 -16.88 -39.71 -25.07
C ASN A 235 -15.83 -39.57 -24.00
N ARG A 236 -14.94 -40.54 -23.84
CA ARG A 236 -13.82 -40.51 -22.86
C ARG A 236 -12.91 -39.30 -23.14
N LEU A 237 -12.51 -39.07 -24.39
CA LEU A 237 -11.68 -37.94 -24.78
C LEU A 237 -12.36 -36.58 -24.53
N THR A 238 -13.69 -36.52 -24.77
CA THR A 238 -14.48 -35.34 -24.45
C THR A 238 -14.49 -35.05 -22.96
N GLU A 239 -14.74 -36.05 -22.12
CA GLU A 239 -14.75 -35.87 -20.67
C GLU A 239 -13.34 -35.58 -20.10
N GLU A 240 -12.27 -36.10 -20.73
CA GLU A 240 -10.90 -35.75 -20.41
C GLU A 240 -10.63 -34.27 -20.65
N THR A 241 -11.09 -33.74 -21.79
CA THR A 241 -10.98 -32.32 -22.12
C THR A 241 -11.77 -31.45 -21.15
N ASN A 242 -13.01 -31.86 -20.82
CA ASN A 242 -13.85 -31.18 -19.84
C ASN A 242 -13.18 -31.10 -18.47
N ARG A 243 -12.56 -32.19 -18.01
CA ARG A 243 -11.81 -32.21 -16.75
C ARG A 243 -10.59 -31.29 -16.78
N MET A 244 -9.83 -31.29 -17.90
CA MET A 244 -8.69 -30.38 -18.06
C MET A 244 -9.11 -28.91 -17.99
N ASN A 245 -10.18 -28.55 -18.70
CA ASN A 245 -10.72 -27.19 -18.70
C ASN A 245 -11.21 -26.78 -17.30
N ALA A 246 -11.91 -27.67 -16.59
CA ALA A 246 -12.37 -27.41 -15.22
C ALA A 246 -11.19 -27.24 -14.25
N ARG A 247 -10.07 -27.98 -14.44
CA ARG A 247 -8.87 -27.80 -13.66
C ARG A 247 -8.23 -26.42 -13.88
N ILE A 248 -8.10 -26.00 -15.14
CA ILE A 248 -7.54 -24.68 -15.48
C ILE A 248 -8.38 -23.58 -14.84
N GLU A 249 -9.70 -23.68 -14.89
CA GLU A 249 -10.59 -22.70 -14.28
C GLU A 249 -10.45 -22.67 -12.75
N MET A 250 -10.34 -23.84 -12.11
CA MET A 250 -10.10 -23.93 -10.67
C MET A 250 -8.76 -23.30 -10.30
N ASP A 251 -7.70 -23.57 -11.06
CA ASP A 251 -6.36 -23.02 -10.83
C ASP A 251 -6.38 -21.49 -11.02
N ASN A 252 -7.10 -20.96 -12.00
CA ASN A 252 -7.28 -19.53 -12.21
C ASN A 252 -8.00 -18.86 -11.04
N CYS A 253 -9.14 -19.41 -10.60
CA CYS A 253 -9.88 -18.90 -9.44
C CYS A 253 -9.05 -18.94 -8.16
N MET A 254 -8.25 -19.99 -7.97
CA MET A 254 -7.33 -20.12 -6.84
C MET A 254 -6.26 -19.02 -6.87
N GLN A 255 -5.66 -18.75 -8.03
CA GLN A 255 -4.68 -17.68 -8.19
C GLN A 255 -5.27 -16.30 -7.95
N GLU A 256 -6.50 -16.07 -8.44
CA GLU A 256 -7.21 -14.81 -8.20
C GLU A 256 -7.49 -14.58 -6.70
N LEU A 257 -7.96 -15.61 -6.00
CA LEU A 257 -8.19 -15.51 -4.55
C LEU A 257 -6.86 -15.28 -3.81
N ARG A 258 -5.81 -16.03 -4.15
CA ARG A 258 -4.48 -15.91 -3.55
C ARG A 258 -3.91 -14.50 -3.72
N SER A 259 -3.93 -13.99 -4.95
CA SER A 259 -3.46 -12.63 -5.26
C SER A 259 -4.26 -11.58 -4.51
N TYR A 260 -5.58 -11.76 -4.44
CA TYR A 260 -6.46 -10.82 -3.73
C TYR A 260 -6.19 -10.79 -2.23
N LEU A 261 -5.91 -11.95 -1.62
CA LEU A 261 -5.56 -12.04 -0.21
C LEU A 261 -4.15 -11.55 0.11
N GLY A 262 -3.29 -11.37 -0.92
CA GLY A 262 -1.89 -10.99 -0.74
C GLY A 262 -1.00 -12.14 -0.24
N ILE A 263 -1.43 -13.39 -0.38
CA ILE A 263 -0.68 -14.57 0.03
C ILE A 263 0.44 -14.84 -0.99
N GLN A 264 1.70 -14.70 -0.56
CA GLN A 264 2.88 -14.88 -1.43
C GLN A 264 3.32 -16.36 -1.55
N GLU A 265 2.91 -17.21 -0.64
CA GLU A 265 3.33 -18.62 -0.63
C GLU A 265 2.61 -19.40 -1.74
N GLU A 266 3.37 -20.24 -2.49
CA GLU A 266 2.85 -21.10 -3.56
C GLU A 266 2.18 -22.38 -3.02
N ARG A 267 1.37 -22.26 -1.98
CA ARG A 267 0.60 -23.39 -1.45
C ARG A 267 -0.72 -23.54 -2.18
N GLU A 268 -1.14 -24.79 -2.39
CA GLU A 268 -2.47 -25.08 -2.91
C GLU A 268 -3.51 -24.64 -1.86
N ILE A 269 -4.40 -23.73 -2.26
CA ILE A 269 -5.49 -23.25 -1.40
C ILE A 269 -6.76 -23.98 -1.80
N ARG A 270 -7.36 -24.68 -0.84
CA ARG A 270 -8.71 -25.23 -0.96
C ARG A 270 -9.67 -24.46 -0.07
N VAL A 271 -10.87 -24.21 -0.58
CA VAL A 271 -11.91 -23.60 0.22
C VAL A 271 -12.95 -24.61 0.67
N ARG A 272 -13.39 -24.45 1.91
CA ARG A 272 -14.42 -25.33 2.50
C ARG A 272 -15.70 -24.52 2.73
N VAL A 273 -16.73 -24.86 1.99
CA VAL A 273 -18.07 -24.30 2.20
C VAL A 273 -18.74 -25.02 3.36
N SER A 274 -19.26 -24.25 4.34
CA SER A 274 -20.05 -24.83 5.42
C SER A 274 -21.39 -25.33 4.88
N SER A 275 -21.73 -26.58 5.15
CA SER A 275 -23.05 -27.13 4.82
C SER A 275 -24.19 -26.55 5.69
N ARG A 276 -23.85 -25.82 6.76
CA ARG A 276 -24.82 -25.18 7.64
C ARG A 276 -25.08 -23.75 7.16
N ILE A 277 -26.28 -23.49 6.71
CA ILE A 277 -26.75 -22.12 6.46
C ILE A 277 -27.05 -21.50 7.81
N PRO A 278 -26.32 -20.44 8.24
CA PRO A 278 -26.63 -19.79 9.51
C PRO A 278 -28.00 -19.12 9.44
N ASN A 279 -28.87 -19.41 10.42
CA ASN A 279 -30.11 -18.66 10.58
C ASN A 279 -29.75 -17.27 11.15
N PHE A 280 -29.93 -16.24 10.35
CA PHE A 280 -29.81 -14.85 10.79
C PHE A 280 -31.12 -14.12 10.54
N SER A 281 -31.53 -13.32 11.53
CA SER A 281 -32.63 -12.36 11.37
C SER A 281 -32.06 -11.02 10.95
N ILE A 282 -32.61 -10.44 9.89
CA ILE A 282 -32.31 -9.08 9.49
C ILE A 282 -33.22 -8.19 10.35
N ASN A 283 -32.63 -7.36 11.23
CA ASN A 283 -33.35 -6.34 11.99
C ASN A 283 -33.58 -5.10 11.15
#